data_26f56b202df07d8264f71f1f7f366c0d
#
_entry.id   26f56b202df07d8264f71f1f7f366c0d
#
_cell.length_a   1.000
_cell.length_b   1.000
_cell.length_c   1.000
_cell.angle_alpha   90.00
_cell.angle_beta   90.00
_cell.angle_gamma   90.00
#
_symmetry.space_group_name_H-M   'P 1'
#
loop_
_entity.id
_entity.type
_entity.pdbx_description
1 polymer ?
#
loop_
_entity_poly.entity_id
_entity_poly.type
_entity_poly.pdbx_seq_one_letter_code
_entity_poly.pdbx_strand_id
1 'polypeptide(L)'
;MKHQQRTRKYQAIRKRLSDGFTLIEALVAGLVVAAVMTAVGRLSVSAMATSKNQSTRSQIEAAINDHIQLLQMQDSYLTQEAITSPEGLNTTMDAACLAPSTFLKNHLAQSNIAGVIDNNQVNMNWDDANPYLLIVTYSFEAPEQSIGQEKRITELNPNFSSQCYDLQ
;
A
#
# COMPACT_ATOMS: atom_id res chain seq x y z
N MET A 1 -9.17 77.25 -32.15
CA MET A 1 -8.19 76.40 -32.77
C MET A 1 -7.66 75.28 -31.89
N LYS A 2 -8.10 75.03 -30.61
CA LYS A 2 -7.60 74.00 -29.72
C LYS A 2 -8.36 72.65 -29.78
N HIS A 3 -9.54 72.60 -30.41
CA HIS A 3 -10.37 71.38 -30.46
C HIS A 3 -9.95 70.38 -31.56
N GLN A 4 -9.31 70.78 -32.63
CA GLN A 4 -8.91 69.85 -33.71
C GLN A 4 -7.65 69.06 -33.43
N GLN A 5 -6.80 69.51 -32.50
CA GLN A 5 -5.58 68.75 -32.15
C GLN A 5 -5.83 67.57 -31.23
N ARG A 6 -6.95 67.60 -30.46
CA ARG A 6 -7.28 66.46 -29.54
C ARG A 6 -7.81 65.25 -30.29
N THR A 7 -8.59 65.44 -31.33
CA THR A 7 -9.18 64.34 -32.11
C THR A 7 -8.15 63.56 -32.92
N ARG A 8 -7.10 64.25 -33.42
CA ARG A 8 -6.02 63.56 -34.15
C ARG A 8 -5.17 62.65 -33.25
N LYS A 9 -4.98 62.98 -31.97
CA LYS A 9 -4.23 62.12 -31.01
C LYS A 9 -4.96 60.83 -30.68
N TYR A 10 -6.27 60.88 -30.54
CA TYR A 10 -7.07 59.68 -30.28
C TYR A 10 -7.17 58.74 -31.49
N GLN A 11 -7.13 59.22 -32.69
CA GLN A 11 -7.11 58.39 -33.90
C GLN A 11 -5.78 57.71 -34.13
N ALA A 12 -4.65 58.33 -33.75
CA ALA A 12 -3.32 57.72 -33.85
C ALA A 12 -3.10 56.58 -32.83
N ILE A 13 -3.73 56.66 -31.64
CA ILE A 13 -3.68 55.61 -30.64
C ILE A 13 -4.54 54.40 -31.05
N ARG A 14 -5.69 54.65 -31.71
CA ARG A 14 -6.55 53.56 -32.18
C ARG A 14 -5.97 52.75 -33.34
N LYS A 15 -5.10 53.33 -34.14
CA LYS A 15 -4.44 52.66 -35.28
C LYS A 15 -3.32 51.67 -34.85
N ARG A 16 -2.79 51.77 -33.61
CA ARG A 16 -1.78 50.86 -33.09
C ARG A 16 -2.38 49.59 -32.45
N LEU A 17 -3.69 49.52 -32.26
CA LEU A 17 -4.35 48.36 -31.62
C LEU A 17 -4.93 47.36 -32.65
N SER A 18 -4.69 47.58 -33.95
CA SER A 18 -5.16 46.67 -35.01
C SER A 18 -4.01 46.09 -35.83
N ASP A 19 -2.81 45.94 -35.26
CA ASP A 19 -1.80 45.07 -35.87
C ASP A 19 -2.31 43.63 -35.72
N GLY A 20 -2.93 43.16 -36.80
CA GLY A 20 -3.42 41.77 -36.87
C GLY A 20 -2.26 40.79 -36.65
N PHE A 21 -2.53 39.69 -36.00
CA PHE A 21 -1.61 38.58 -35.84
C PHE A 21 -0.92 38.26 -37.17
N THR A 22 0.39 38.32 -37.21
CA THR A 22 1.15 37.92 -38.39
C THR A 22 1.04 36.40 -38.58
N LEU A 23 1.06 35.96 -39.85
CA LEU A 23 0.97 34.54 -40.17
C LEU A 23 2.07 33.71 -39.46
N ILE A 24 3.25 34.31 -39.27
CA ILE A 24 4.38 33.66 -38.58
C ILE A 24 4.11 33.55 -37.07
N GLU A 25 3.47 34.53 -36.47
CA GLU A 25 3.11 34.52 -35.04
C GLU A 25 2.07 33.43 -34.73
N ALA A 26 1.05 33.30 -35.62
CA ALA A 26 0.09 32.20 -35.54
C ALA A 26 0.74 30.81 -35.68
N LEU A 27 1.73 30.70 -36.58
CA LEU A 27 2.46 29.44 -36.80
C LEU A 27 3.33 29.07 -35.57
N VAL A 28 4.05 30.07 -35.04
CA VAL A 28 4.87 29.86 -33.80
C VAL A 28 3.98 29.53 -32.62
N ALA A 29 2.87 30.22 -32.41
CA ALA A 29 1.90 29.93 -31.37
C ALA A 29 1.35 28.50 -31.50
N GLY A 30 1.01 28.06 -32.72
CA GLY A 30 0.54 26.71 -33.01
C GLY A 30 1.57 25.63 -32.64
N LEU A 31 2.85 25.85 -32.98
CA LEU A 31 3.94 24.92 -32.61
C LEU A 31 4.13 24.83 -31.10
N VAL A 32 4.09 25.97 -30.39
CA VAL A 32 4.21 26.00 -28.92
C VAL A 32 3.04 25.23 -28.27
N VAL A 33 1.81 25.47 -28.72
CA VAL A 33 0.62 24.77 -28.21
C VAL A 33 0.73 23.26 -28.46
N ALA A 34 1.14 22.85 -29.66
CA ALA A 34 1.33 21.43 -29.98
C ALA A 34 2.39 20.76 -29.08
N ALA A 35 3.50 21.44 -28.83
CA ALA A 35 4.55 20.95 -27.93
C ALA A 35 4.06 20.80 -26.48
N VAL A 36 3.33 21.80 -25.97
CA VAL A 36 2.75 21.77 -24.62
C VAL A 36 1.70 20.66 -24.50
N MET A 37 0.81 20.49 -25.47
CA MET A 37 -0.19 19.42 -25.45
C MET A 37 0.45 18.03 -25.44
N THR A 38 1.54 17.84 -26.20
CA THR A 38 2.28 16.58 -26.21
C THR A 38 2.92 16.29 -24.83
N ALA A 39 3.51 17.30 -24.21
CA ALA A 39 4.11 17.17 -22.88
C ALA A 39 3.05 16.84 -21.81
N VAL A 40 1.92 17.54 -21.82
CA VAL A 40 0.80 17.28 -20.89
C VAL A 40 0.22 15.89 -21.09
N GLY A 41 0.08 15.42 -22.33
CA GLY A 41 -0.38 14.07 -22.63
C GLY A 41 0.51 12.98 -22.01
N ARG A 42 1.83 13.12 -22.12
CA ARG A 42 2.81 12.18 -21.50
C ARG A 42 2.73 12.18 -19.98
N LEU A 43 2.61 13.35 -19.35
CA LEU A 43 2.46 13.48 -17.89
C LEU A 43 1.16 12.81 -17.41
N SER A 44 0.07 12.97 -18.14
CA SER A 44 -1.22 12.36 -17.80
C SER A 44 -1.16 10.83 -17.81
N VAL A 45 -0.53 10.23 -18.83
CA VAL A 45 -0.35 8.77 -18.91
C VAL A 45 0.54 8.26 -17.77
N SER A 46 1.63 8.97 -17.48
CA SER A 46 2.52 8.63 -16.36
C SER A 46 1.79 8.70 -15.01
N ALA A 47 0.98 9.75 -14.80
CA ALA A 47 0.20 9.91 -13.58
C ALA A 47 -0.83 8.78 -13.39
N MET A 48 -1.49 8.35 -14.48
CA MET A 48 -2.43 7.22 -14.42
C MET A 48 -1.73 5.90 -14.07
N ALA A 49 -0.57 5.63 -14.65
CA ALA A 49 0.22 4.44 -14.33
C ALA A 49 0.65 4.42 -12.86
N THR A 50 1.15 5.56 -12.36
CA THR A 50 1.54 5.71 -10.94
C THR A 50 0.35 5.51 -10.02
N SER A 51 -0.80 6.10 -10.33
CA SER A 51 -2.04 5.96 -9.54
C SER A 51 -2.51 4.50 -9.48
N LYS A 52 -2.44 3.76 -10.58
CA LYS A 52 -2.78 2.35 -10.63
C LYS A 52 -1.84 1.51 -9.75
N ASN A 53 -0.54 1.72 -9.86
CA ASN A 53 0.46 1.02 -9.05
C ASN A 53 0.25 1.30 -7.55
N GLN A 54 -0.01 2.55 -7.19
CA GLN A 54 -0.30 2.94 -5.82
C GLN A 54 -1.58 2.28 -5.29
N SER A 55 -2.63 2.21 -6.11
CA SER A 55 -3.88 1.52 -5.74
C SER A 55 -3.64 0.03 -5.50
N THR A 56 -2.91 -0.65 -6.39
CA THR A 56 -2.58 -2.08 -6.24
C THR A 56 -1.73 -2.31 -4.98
N ARG A 57 -0.71 -1.48 -4.75
CA ARG A 57 0.11 -1.54 -3.54
C ARG A 57 -0.73 -1.38 -2.28
N SER A 58 -1.63 -0.41 -2.26
CA SER A 58 -2.52 -0.17 -1.13
C SER A 58 -3.43 -1.37 -0.84
N GLN A 59 -3.91 -2.07 -1.86
CA GLN A 59 -4.71 -3.29 -1.68
C GLN A 59 -3.87 -4.44 -1.09
N ILE A 60 -2.65 -4.64 -1.57
CA ILE A 60 -1.73 -5.65 -1.02
C ILE A 60 -1.41 -5.35 0.44
N GLU A 61 -1.03 -4.13 0.76
CA GLU A 61 -0.70 -3.72 2.14
C GLU A 61 -1.92 -3.82 3.06
N ALA A 62 -3.11 -3.47 2.58
CA ALA A 62 -4.34 -3.64 3.35
C ALA A 62 -4.60 -5.12 3.66
N ALA A 63 -4.51 -6.02 2.67
CA ALA A 63 -4.70 -7.45 2.88
C ALA A 63 -3.68 -8.03 3.88
N ILE A 64 -2.42 -7.61 3.80
CA ILE A 64 -1.37 -8.02 4.75
C ILE A 64 -1.71 -7.53 6.17
N ASN A 65 -2.07 -6.25 6.33
CA ASN A 65 -2.40 -5.68 7.62
C ASN A 65 -3.65 -6.32 8.24
N ASP A 66 -4.69 -6.56 7.45
CA ASP A 66 -5.91 -7.24 7.89
C ASP A 66 -5.57 -8.65 8.37
N HIS A 67 -4.72 -9.37 7.63
CA HIS A 67 -4.29 -10.70 8.02
C HIS A 67 -3.44 -10.69 9.31
N ILE A 68 -2.52 -9.73 9.47
CA ILE A 68 -1.74 -9.57 10.72
C ILE A 68 -2.67 -9.34 11.91
N GLN A 69 -3.70 -8.51 11.76
CA GLN A 69 -4.70 -8.28 12.81
C GLN A 69 -5.47 -9.56 13.16
N LEU A 70 -5.82 -10.37 12.15
CA LEU A 70 -6.45 -11.66 12.38
C LEU A 70 -5.55 -12.63 13.15
N LEU A 71 -4.25 -12.69 12.81
CA LEU A 71 -3.28 -13.50 13.53
C LEU A 71 -3.16 -13.08 15.00
N GLN A 72 -3.03 -11.78 15.24
CA GLN A 72 -2.94 -11.22 16.59
C GLN A 72 -4.22 -11.44 17.39
N MET A 73 -5.38 -11.33 16.74
CA MET A 73 -6.66 -11.62 17.37
C MET A 73 -6.77 -13.11 17.77
N GLN A 74 -6.39 -14.03 16.88
CA GLN A 74 -6.41 -15.46 17.18
C GLN A 74 -5.40 -15.84 18.27
N ASP A 75 -4.21 -15.25 18.25
CA ASP A 75 -3.22 -15.42 19.34
C ASP A 75 -3.78 -14.93 20.69
N SER A 76 -4.47 -13.80 20.70
CA SER A 76 -5.07 -13.25 21.92
C SER A 76 -6.14 -14.15 22.55
N TYR A 77 -6.81 -14.98 21.75
CA TYR A 77 -7.77 -15.98 22.24
C TYR A 77 -7.13 -17.24 22.80
N LEU A 78 -5.84 -17.47 22.52
CA LEU A 78 -5.09 -18.59 23.11
C LEU A 78 -4.68 -18.27 24.56
N THR A 79 -5.67 -18.30 25.43
CA THR A 79 -5.48 -18.22 26.88
C THR A 79 -5.24 -19.60 27.47
N GLN A 80 -4.75 -19.67 28.71
CA GLN A 80 -4.62 -20.94 29.45
C GLN A 80 -5.95 -21.72 29.47
N GLU A 81 -7.06 -21.03 29.74
CA GLU A 81 -8.37 -21.64 29.77
C GLU A 81 -8.78 -22.22 28.39
N ALA A 82 -8.53 -21.48 27.29
CA ALA A 82 -8.81 -21.97 25.95
C ALA A 82 -7.95 -23.19 25.57
N ILE A 83 -6.73 -23.29 26.09
CA ILE A 83 -5.83 -24.40 25.83
C ILE A 83 -6.23 -25.64 26.63
N THR A 84 -6.59 -25.48 27.92
CA THR A 84 -6.75 -26.60 28.86
C THR A 84 -8.19 -27.09 29.01
N SER A 85 -9.20 -26.26 28.69
CA SER A 85 -10.60 -26.65 28.87
C SER A 85 -11.02 -27.77 27.90
N PRO A 86 -11.94 -28.67 28.33
CA PRO A 86 -12.49 -29.71 27.46
C PRO A 86 -13.27 -29.18 26.25
N GLU A 87 -13.81 -27.97 26.37
CA GLU A 87 -14.53 -27.26 25.29
C GLU A 87 -13.57 -26.49 24.37
N GLY A 88 -12.32 -26.29 24.80
CA GLY A 88 -11.25 -25.65 24.04
C GLY A 88 -10.38 -26.65 23.28
N LEU A 89 -9.05 -26.47 23.35
CA LEU A 89 -8.10 -27.35 22.66
C LEU A 89 -7.84 -28.67 23.39
N ASN A 90 -8.30 -28.80 24.63
CA ASN A 90 -8.21 -29.99 25.46
C ASN A 90 -6.79 -30.58 25.52
N THR A 91 -5.80 -29.71 25.72
CA THR A 91 -4.39 -30.08 25.86
C THR A 91 -3.80 -29.52 27.16
N THR A 92 -2.59 -29.91 27.53
CA THR A 92 -1.93 -29.40 28.75
C THR A 92 -1.10 -28.16 28.44
N MET A 93 -0.97 -27.27 29.41
CA MET A 93 -0.06 -26.14 29.30
C MET A 93 1.39 -26.57 29.08
N ASP A 94 1.83 -27.64 29.75
CA ASP A 94 3.16 -28.20 29.57
C ASP A 94 3.44 -28.57 28.10
N ALA A 95 2.45 -29.19 27.43
CA ALA A 95 2.60 -29.55 26.03
C ALA A 95 2.65 -28.30 25.12
N ALA A 96 1.85 -27.29 25.40
CA ALA A 96 1.89 -26.01 24.65
C ALA A 96 3.20 -25.25 24.90
N CYS A 97 3.74 -25.32 26.12
CA CYS A 97 4.97 -24.63 26.54
C CYS A 97 6.26 -25.30 26.09
N LEU A 98 6.23 -26.55 25.59
CA LEU A 98 7.42 -27.21 25.01
C LEU A 98 7.94 -26.44 23.77
N ALA A 99 7.05 -25.96 22.91
CA ALA A 99 7.40 -25.18 21.72
C ALA A 99 6.26 -24.21 21.39
N PRO A 100 6.14 -23.09 22.10
CA PRO A 100 5.03 -22.17 21.98
C PRO A 100 4.80 -21.64 20.56
N SER A 101 5.85 -21.33 19.82
CA SER A 101 5.76 -20.86 18.43
C SER A 101 5.16 -21.92 17.50
N THR A 102 5.61 -23.18 17.63
CA THR A 102 5.09 -24.30 16.85
C THR A 102 3.63 -24.60 17.22
N PHE A 103 3.27 -24.50 18.50
CA PHE A 103 1.90 -24.66 18.95
C PHE A 103 0.99 -23.59 18.36
N LEU A 104 1.40 -22.32 18.44
CA LEU A 104 0.67 -21.19 17.83
C LEU A 104 0.52 -21.38 16.32
N LYS A 105 1.63 -21.71 15.61
CA LYS A 105 1.60 -21.97 14.17
C LYS A 105 0.57 -23.04 13.79
N ASN A 106 0.58 -24.17 14.50
CA ASN A 106 -0.35 -25.27 14.22
C ASN A 106 -1.81 -24.85 14.46
N HIS A 107 -2.09 -24.09 15.52
CA HIS A 107 -3.41 -23.55 15.80
C HIS A 107 -3.86 -22.58 14.69
N LEU A 108 -3.02 -21.65 14.32
CA LEU A 108 -3.33 -20.68 13.27
C LEU A 108 -3.51 -21.33 11.89
N ALA A 109 -2.68 -22.32 11.55
CA ALA A 109 -2.75 -23.04 10.27
C ALA A 109 -4.03 -23.88 10.14
N GLN A 110 -4.58 -24.38 11.26
CA GLN A 110 -5.87 -25.11 11.28
C GLN A 110 -7.08 -24.18 11.25
N SER A 111 -6.90 -22.90 11.56
CA SER A 111 -7.94 -21.90 11.49
C SER A 111 -8.22 -21.53 10.03
N ASN A 112 -9.46 -21.70 9.59
CA ASN A 112 -9.91 -21.27 8.25
C ASN A 112 -9.80 -19.74 8.04
N ILE A 113 -9.59 -18.98 9.10
CA ILE A 113 -9.54 -17.51 9.10
C ILE A 113 -8.10 -17.01 8.98
N ALA A 114 -7.17 -17.68 9.69
CA ALA A 114 -5.80 -17.21 9.84
C ALA A 114 -4.77 -18.04 9.03
N GLY A 115 -5.19 -19.17 8.47
CA GLY A 115 -4.29 -20.07 7.72
C GLY A 115 -3.97 -19.58 6.30
N VAL A 116 -4.76 -18.67 5.74
CA VAL A 116 -4.64 -18.21 4.35
C VAL A 116 -4.92 -16.72 4.26
N ILE A 117 -4.04 -16.01 3.56
CA ILE A 117 -4.29 -14.60 3.23
C ILE A 117 -5.22 -14.49 2.01
N ASP A 118 -6.22 -13.62 2.10
CA ASP A 118 -7.17 -13.38 1.00
C ASP A 118 -6.60 -12.41 -0.04
N ASN A 119 -5.46 -12.79 -0.64
CA ASN A 119 -4.87 -12.08 -1.75
C ASN A 119 -3.93 -13.00 -2.55
N ASN A 120 -4.30 -13.32 -3.78
CA ASN A 120 -3.56 -14.20 -4.67
C ASN A 120 -2.17 -13.67 -5.08
N GLN A 121 -1.86 -12.41 -4.84
CA GLN A 121 -0.59 -11.78 -5.16
C GLN A 121 0.43 -11.89 -4.02
N VAL A 122 0.00 -12.36 -2.84
CA VAL A 122 0.83 -12.46 -1.64
C VAL A 122 1.08 -13.92 -1.31
N ASN A 123 2.34 -14.27 -1.18
CA ASN A 123 2.76 -15.58 -0.66
C ASN A 123 3.14 -15.42 0.82
N MET A 124 2.64 -16.32 1.65
CA MET A 124 2.90 -16.34 3.08
C MET A 124 3.78 -17.53 3.45
N ASN A 125 4.76 -17.33 4.32
CA ASN A 125 5.62 -18.36 4.89
C ASN A 125 5.74 -18.20 6.39
N TRP A 126 5.75 -19.32 7.11
CA TRP A 126 5.84 -19.40 8.56
C TRP A 126 7.18 -19.97 8.97
N ASP A 127 7.86 -19.30 9.90
CA ASP A 127 9.12 -19.77 10.49
C ASP A 127 8.95 -19.84 12.02
N ASP A 128 9.03 -21.06 12.57
CA ASP A 128 8.94 -21.42 13.98
C ASP A 128 10.25 -22.03 14.51
N ALA A 129 11.39 -21.73 13.87
CA ALA A 129 12.71 -22.20 14.30
C ALA A 129 13.08 -21.70 15.70
N ASN A 130 12.58 -20.50 16.08
CA ASN A 130 12.67 -20.03 17.46
C ASN A 130 11.45 -20.52 18.25
N PRO A 131 11.64 -21.31 19.35
CA PRO A 131 10.52 -21.87 20.11
C PRO A 131 9.58 -20.83 20.75
N TYR A 132 10.05 -19.60 20.93
CA TYR A 132 9.29 -18.53 21.58
C TYR A 132 8.79 -17.43 20.62
N LEU A 133 9.16 -17.52 19.34
CA LEU A 133 8.85 -16.48 18.36
C LEU A 133 8.42 -17.09 17.04
N LEU A 134 7.20 -16.84 16.63
CA LEU A 134 6.70 -17.20 15.32
C LEU A 134 6.90 -16.04 14.35
N ILE A 135 7.67 -16.26 13.29
CA ILE A 135 7.90 -15.26 12.24
C ILE A 135 7.00 -15.58 11.05
N VAL A 136 6.23 -14.60 10.62
CA VAL A 136 5.38 -14.70 9.41
C VAL A 136 5.93 -13.74 8.37
N THR A 137 6.34 -14.29 7.23
CA THR A 137 6.88 -13.53 6.10
C THR A 137 5.88 -13.52 4.96
N TYR A 138 5.46 -12.33 4.54
CA TYR A 138 4.67 -12.09 3.35
C TYR A 138 5.59 -11.64 2.23
N SER A 139 5.50 -12.25 1.06
CA SER A 139 6.26 -11.87 -0.12
C SER A 139 5.34 -11.64 -1.32
N PHE A 140 5.57 -10.56 -2.04
CA PHE A 140 4.78 -10.17 -3.21
C PHE A 140 5.64 -9.42 -4.23
N GLU A 141 5.20 -9.43 -5.49
CA GLU A 141 5.82 -8.61 -6.53
C GLU A 141 5.33 -7.16 -6.42
N ALA A 142 6.27 -6.22 -6.41
CA ALA A 142 5.92 -4.81 -6.39
C ALA A 142 5.15 -4.44 -7.66
N PRO A 143 4.09 -3.61 -7.57
CA PRO A 143 3.36 -3.15 -8.75
C PRO A 143 4.23 -2.34 -9.71
N GLU A 144 5.30 -1.74 -9.21
CA GLU A 144 6.30 -0.99 -9.99
C GLU A 144 7.35 -1.94 -10.60
N GLN A 145 7.42 -1.98 -11.91
CA GLN A 145 8.27 -2.93 -12.67
C GLN A 145 9.77 -2.91 -12.31
N SER A 146 10.24 -1.85 -11.67
CA SER A 146 11.68 -1.68 -11.36
C SER A 146 12.08 -2.14 -9.96
N ILE A 147 11.10 -2.50 -9.08
CA ILE A 147 11.37 -2.79 -7.67
C ILE A 147 11.57 -4.31 -7.44
N GLY A 148 10.80 -5.15 -8.16
CA GLY A 148 10.85 -6.59 -7.99
C GLY A 148 10.12 -7.08 -6.75
N GLN A 149 10.61 -8.16 -6.14
CA GLN A 149 9.97 -8.80 -5.00
C GLN A 149 10.19 -8.01 -3.69
N GLU A 150 9.11 -7.75 -2.98
CA GLU A 150 9.12 -7.16 -1.65
C GLU A 150 8.70 -8.17 -0.58
N LYS A 151 9.11 -7.89 0.66
CA LYS A 151 8.75 -8.71 1.83
C LYS A 151 8.24 -7.83 2.96
N ARG A 152 7.25 -8.36 3.68
CA ARG A 152 6.80 -7.85 4.97
C ARG A 152 6.96 -8.96 5.99
N ILE A 153 7.46 -8.62 7.16
CA ILE A 153 7.71 -9.58 8.23
C ILE A 153 6.93 -9.11 9.46
N THR A 154 6.22 -10.02 10.08
CA THR A 154 5.63 -9.82 11.40
C THR A 154 6.12 -10.91 12.35
N GLU A 155 6.31 -10.53 13.60
CA GLU A 155 6.75 -11.40 14.68
C GLU A 155 5.59 -11.55 15.67
N LEU A 156 5.27 -12.79 16.01
CA LEU A 156 4.24 -13.12 16.97
C LEU A 156 4.91 -13.85 18.15
N ASN A 157 4.80 -13.26 19.32
CA ASN A 157 5.17 -13.90 20.56
C ASN A 157 3.90 -14.50 21.17
N PRO A 158 3.77 -15.85 21.26
CA PRO A 158 2.53 -16.47 21.70
C PRO A 158 2.04 -15.91 23.03
N ASN A 159 0.78 -15.44 23.08
CA ASN A 159 0.22 -14.75 24.24
C ASN A 159 0.30 -15.60 25.52
N PHE A 160 0.07 -16.91 25.42
CA PHE A 160 0.14 -17.83 26.56
C PHE A 160 1.58 -18.12 27.03
N SER A 161 2.61 -17.79 26.23
CA SER A 161 4.02 -18.10 26.55
C SER A 161 4.51 -17.44 27.85
N SER A 162 3.90 -16.32 28.23
CA SER A 162 4.19 -15.67 29.51
C SER A 162 3.88 -16.55 30.74
N GLN A 163 2.94 -17.46 30.60
CA GLN A 163 2.53 -18.40 31.66
C GLN A 163 3.44 -19.63 31.73
N CYS A 164 4.27 -19.87 30.73
CA CYS A 164 5.20 -20.99 30.67
C CYS A 164 6.36 -20.87 31.69
N TYR A 165 6.67 -19.67 32.17
CA TYR A 165 7.72 -19.45 33.16
C TYR A 165 7.31 -19.91 34.56
N ASP A 166 6.03 -20.00 34.84
CA ASP A 166 5.51 -20.42 36.15
C ASP A 166 5.49 -21.98 36.28
N LEU A 167 5.75 -22.70 35.19
CA LEU A 167 5.72 -24.16 35.11
C LEU A 167 7.11 -24.81 35.18
N GLN A 168 8.19 -24.03 35.22
CA GLN A 168 9.57 -24.48 35.40
C GLN A 168 9.98 -24.36 36.85
#